data_e556a5ede37d78ae75a323b647b31bf8
#
_entry.id   e556a5ede37d78ae75a323b647b31bf8
#
_cell.length_a   1.000
_cell.length_b   1.000
_cell.length_c   1.000
_cell.angle_alpha   90.00
_cell.angle_beta   90.00
_cell.angle_gamma   90.00
#
_symmetry.space_group_name_H-M   'P 1'
#
loop_
_entity.id
_entity.type
_entity.pdbx_description
1 polymer ?
#
loop_
_entity_poly.entity_id
_entity_poly.type
_entity_poly.pdbx_seq_one_letter_code
_entity_poly.pdbx_strand_id
1 'polypeptide(L)'
;MDRDSSREMVDHVVDFFDGVAPLYDDWAGGQHRRVAMRLVELASPAKDEHVLDVGTGTGLVAHLVAPRVRPGWVMGIDLSENMLSIARAKKDKNVQFLGMAAEHLVFRPDTFDLVTMGEALTYLADPTAALDEAHRVLRAGGRIAISIQRRSLNTQAQELFFQALAPLARRHYLDLPRYSNARAQFGEPWMLRKMLEEAGFVVGPVTDMVTGGRTSNAREWTDLMAGAGPRPYTLIKALGPRYRNELEAEVEAAMASLGDPDEAFRYHHSYVLALAKKQ
;
A
#
# COMPACT_ATOMS: atom_id res chain seq x y z
N MET A 1 17.30 8.86 10.34
CA MET A 1 16.12 9.51 10.93
C MET A 1 16.21 9.30 12.43
N ASP A 2 15.94 10.32 13.27
CA ASP A 2 15.91 10.09 14.71
C ASP A 2 14.67 9.27 15.13
N ARG A 3 14.67 8.75 16.36
CA ARG A 3 13.60 7.87 16.85
C ARG A 3 12.24 8.55 16.94
N ASP A 4 12.21 9.86 17.21
CA ASP A 4 10.97 10.62 17.36
C ASP A 4 10.31 10.83 16.00
N SER A 5 11.09 11.21 14.96
CA SER A 5 10.59 11.36 13.60
C SER A 5 10.07 10.04 13.00
N SER A 6 10.69 8.89 13.36
CA SER A 6 10.23 7.58 12.90
C SER A 6 8.90 7.20 13.55
N ARG A 7 8.73 7.47 14.84
CA ARG A 7 7.51 7.19 15.59
C ARG A 7 6.34 8.03 15.09
N GLU A 8 6.54 9.34 14.96
CA GLU A 8 5.53 10.27 14.44
C GLU A 8 5.03 9.85 13.04
N MET A 9 5.95 9.37 12.18
CA MET A 9 5.58 8.87 10.87
C MET A 9 4.74 7.58 10.95
N VAL A 10 5.08 6.63 11.84
CA VAL A 10 4.31 5.40 12.02
C VAL A 10 2.91 5.73 12.52
N ASP A 11 2.78 6.59 13.54
CA ASP A 11 1.49 7.01 14.09
C ASP A 11 0.61 7.63 13.01
N HIS A 12 1.19 8.47 12.13
CA HIS A 12 0.47 9.10 11.03
C HIS A 12 0.01 8.10 9.95
N VAL A 13 0.82 7.09 9.67
CA VAL A 13 0.47 6.00 8.74
C VAL A 13 -0.66 5.14 9.32
N VAL A 14 -0.58 4.80 10.60
CA VAL A 14 -1.62 4.03 11.31
C VAL A 14 -2.94 4.81 11.33
N ASP A 15 -2.92 6.11 11.69
CA ASP A 15 -4.11 6.98 11.67
C ASP A 15 -4.78 7.04 10.29
N PHE A 16 -3.98 7.07 9.23
CA PHE A 16 -4.51 7.02 7.87
C PHE A 16 -5.23 5.70 7.60
N PHE A 17 -4.56 4.57 7.84
CA PHE A 17 -5.14 3.26 7.57
C PHE A 17 -6.35 2.96 8.46
N ASP A 18 -6.33 3.36 9.72
CA ASP A 18 -7.49 3.29 10.61
C ASP A 18 -8.68 4.09 10.08
N GLY A 19 -8.41 5.28 9.52
CA GLY A 19 -9.44 6.15 8.98
C GLY A 19 -10.07 5.64 7.67
N VAL A 20 -9.32 4.97 6.81
CA VAL A 20 -9.80 4.46 5.51
C VAL A 20 -10.23 2.99 5.55
N ALA A 21 -10.00 2.28 6.65
CA ALA A 21 -10.24 0.85 6.76
C ALA A 21 -11.63 0.41 6.28
N PRO A 22 -12.76 1.09 6.62
CA PRO A 22 -14.09 0.69 6.18
C PRO A 22 -14.31 0.72 4.66
N LEU A 23 -13.53 1.54 3.94
CA LEU A 23 -13.68 1.76 2.49
C LEU A 23 -12.53 1.16 1.68
N TYR A 24 -11.52 0.59 2.35
CA TYR A 24 -10.25 0.19 1.73
C TYR A 24 -10.44 -0.85 0.61
N ASP A 25 -11.25 -1.88 0.86
CA ASP A 25 -11.45 -2.98 -0.11
C ASP A 25 -12.15 -2.51 -1.38
N ASP A 26 -13.02 -1.49 -1.29
CA ASP A 26 -13.83 -0.96 -2.40
C ASP A 26 -13.21 0.28 -3.05
N TRP A 27 -12.13 0.84 -2.46
CA TRP A 27 -11.48 2.04 -2.97
C TRP A 27 -11.07 1.88 -4.45
N ALA A 28 -11.28 2.93 -5.22
CA ALA A 28 -10.98 2.96 -6.66
C ALA A 28 -11.58 1.74 -7.41
N GLY A 29 -12.82 1.35 -7.05
CA GLY A 29 -13.51 0.21 -7.66
C GLY A 29 -12.84 -1.14 -7.36
N GLY A 30 -12.32 -1.32 -6.15
CA GLY A 30 -11.68 -2.58 -5.71
C GLY A 30 -10.26 -2.77 -6.26
N GLN A 31 -9.54 -1.69 -6.43
CA GLN A 31 -8.18 -1.71 -6.98
C GLN A 31 -7.22 -2.55 -6.13
N HIS A 32 -7.22 -2.38 -4.80
CA HIS A 32 -6.37 -3.18 -3.90
C HIS A 32 -6.63 -4.68 -4.05
N ARG A 33 -7.89 -5.07 -4.25
CA ARG A 33 -8.25 -6.48 -4.53
C ARG A 33 -7.62 -6.97 -5.84
N ARG A 34 -7.62 -6.17 -6.91
CA ARG A 34 -6.99 -6.56 -8.20
C ARG A 34 -5.47 -6.73 -8.05
N VAL A 35 -4.82 -5.84 -7.31
CA VAL A 35 -3.38 -5.94 -7.03
C VAL A 35 -3.09 -7.16 -6.16
N ALA A 36 -3.87 -7.41 -5.10
CA ALA A 36 -3.75 -8.59 -4.24
C ALA A 36 -3.90 -9.89 -5.04
N MET A 37 -4.90 -9.98 -5.94
CA MET A 37 -5.07 -11.15 -6.82
C MET A 37 -3.84 -11.40 -7.67
N ARG A 38 -3.28 -10.34 -8.30
CA ARG A 38 -2.09 -10.46 -9.13
C ARG A 38 -0.85 -10.84 -8.32
N LEU A 39 -0.71 -10.30 -7.11
CA LEU A 39 0.37 -10.67 -6.19
C LEU A 39 0.30 -12.16 -5.81
N VAL A 40 -0.90 -12.65 -5.50
CA VAL A 40 -1.11 -14.06 -5.13
C VAL A 40 -0.88 -15.00 -6.32
N GLU A 41 -1.23 -14.60 -7.55
CA GLU A 41 -0.87 -15.35 -8.76
C GLU A 41 0.65 -15.46 -8.93
N LEU A 42 1.37 -14.34 -8.76
CA LEU A 42 2.83 -14.30 -8.84
C LEU A 42 3.49 -15.15 -7.74
N ALA A 43 2.98 -15.02 -6.50
CA ALA A 43 3.46 -15.77 -5.33
C ALA A 43 3.26 -17.28 -5.49
N SER A 44 2.22 -17.70 -6.24
CA SER A 44 1.88 -19.10 -6.51
C SER A 44 1.89 -19.98 -5.24
N PRO A 45 1.03 -19.68 -4.23
CA PRO A 45 0.98 -20.45 -2.99
C PRO A 45 0.56 -21.90 -3.24
N ALA A 46 1.25 -22.84 -2.59
CA ALA A 46 1.03 -24.27 -2.71
C ALA A 46 0.40 -24.88 -1.45
N LYS A 47 -0.12 -26.08 -1.57
CA LYS A 47 -0.65 -26.85 -0.42
C LYS A 47 0.41 -27.02 0.65
N ASP A 48 -0.04 -27.10 1.91
CA ASP A 48 0.76 -27.33 3.11
C ASP A 48 1.72 -26.16 3.47
N GLU A 49 1.76 -25.09 2.69
CA GLU A 49 2.63 -23.93 2.98
C GLU A 49 2.16 -23.14 4.21
N HIS A 50 3.13 -22.68 4.98
CA HIS A 50 2.96 -21.69 6.02
C HIS A 50 3.31 -20.30 5.46
N VAL A 51 2.36 -19.39 5.51
CA VAL A 51 2.49 -18.07 4.87
C VAL A 51 2.42 -16.95 5.89
N LEU A 52 3.32 -15.97 5.77
CA LEU A 52 3.26 -14.70 6.49
C LEU A 52 2.85 -13.59 5.52
N ASP A 53 1.76 -12.88 5.84
CA ASP A 53 1.31 -11.70 5.10
C ASP A 53 1.61 -10.44 5.93
N VAL A 54 2.64 -9.69 5.51
CA VAL A 54 3.16 -8.51 6.22
C VAL A 54 2.47 -7.25 5.73
N GLY A 55 1.94 -6.45 6.66
CA GLY A 55 1.06 -5.33 6.33
C GLY A 55 -0.24 -5.85 5.73
N THR A 56 -0.84 -6.85 6.38
CA THR A 56 -2.00 -7.59 5.86
C THR A 56 -3.24 -6.72 5.64
N GLY A 57 -3.32 -5.57 6.30
CA GLY A 57 -4.45 -4.64 6.23
C GLY A 57 -5.77 -5.34 6.56
N THR A 58 -6.75 -5.20 5.69
CA THR A 58 -8.04 -5.87 5.77
C THR A 58 -7.98 -7.37 5.45
N GLY A 59 -6.78 -7.93 5.26
CA GLY A 59 -6.57 -9.35 4.97
C GLY A 59 -6.81 -9.75 3.52
N LEU A 60 -6.78 -8.83 2.56
CA LEU A 60 -7.06 -9.16 1.14
C LEU A 60 -6.16 -10.28 0.62
N VAL A 61 -4.85 -10.17 0.80
CA VAL A 61 -3.87 -11.19 0.36
C VAL A 61 -4.03 -12.46 1.18
N ALA A 62 -4.06 -12.34 2.52
CA ALA A 62 -4.18 -13.48 3.43
C ALA A 62 -5.39 -14.37 3.10
N HIS A 63 -6.58 -13.78 2.88
CA HIS A 63 -7.79 -14.53 2.54
C HIS A 63 -7.78 -15.12 1.13
N LEU A 64 -7.09 -14.51 0.17
CA LEU A 64 -6.88 -15.08 -1.17
C LEU A 64 -5.91 -16.28 -1.14
N VAL A 65 -4.92 -16.26 -0.24
CA VAL A 65 -3.93 -17.34 -0.05
C VAL A 65 -4.53 -18.51 0.72
N ALA A 66 -5.30 -18.25 1.77
CA ALA A 66 -5.77 -19.24 2.72
C ALA A 66 -6.40 -20.51 2.10
N PRO A 67 -7.31 -20.46 1.12
CA PRO A 67 -7.89 -21.64 0.51
C PRO A 67 -6.88 -22.46 -0.31
N ARG A 68 -5.80 -21.83 -0.81
CA ARG A 68 -4.78 -22.44 -1.66
C ARG A 68 -3.78 -23.28 -0.87
N VAL A 69 -3.50 -22.87 0.37
CA VAL A 69 -2.45 -23.51 1.19
C VAL A 69 -2.97 -24.62 2.09
N ARG A 70 -4.29 -24.86 2.20
CA ARG A 70 -4.84 -25.90 3.06
C ARG A 70 -4.20 -27.28 2.80
N PRO A 71 -3.82 -28.03 3.88
CA PRO A 71 -4.01 -27.79 5.32
C PRO A 71 -3.00 -26.83 5.97
N GLY A 72 -2.10 -26.21 5.23
CA GLY A 72 -1.25 -25.13 5.73
C GLY A 72 -2.06 -23.90 6.24
N TRP A 73 -1.39 -22.89 6.72
CA TRP A 73 -2.01 -21.76 7.39
C TRP A 73 -1.35 -20.42 7.00
N VAL A 74 -2.07 -19.34 7.27
CA VAL A 74 -1.63 -17.97 7.02
C VAL A 74 -1.61 -17.18 8.33
N MET A 75 -0.54 -16.42 8.56
CA MET A 75 -0.44 -15.41 9.59
C MET A 75 -0.41 -14.04 8.91
N GLY A 76 -1.38 -13.19 9.19
CA GLY A 76 -1.37 -11.78 8.79
C GLY A 76 -0.91 -10.89 9.95
N ILE A 77 -0.03 -9.94 9.66
CA ILE A 77 0.40 -8.94 10.64
C ILE A 77 0.19 -7.52 10.14
N ASP A 78 -0.22 -6.62 11.04
CA ASP A 78 -0.41 -5.19 10.75
C ASP A 78 -0.30 -4.38 12.06
N LEU A 79 -0.10 -3.07 11.96
CA LEU A 79 -0.14 -2.16 13.11
C LEU A 79 -1.52 -1.53 13.31
N SER A 80 -2.35 -1.45 12.26
CA SER A 80 -3.69 -0.88 12.33
C SER A 80 -4.69 -1.91 12.89
N GLU A 81 -5.20 -1.65 14.10
CA GLU A 81 -6.20 -2.54 14.71
C GLU A 81 -7.56 -2.45 13.99
N ASN A 82 -7.90 -1.30 13.39
CA ASN A 82 -9.12 -1.17 12.60
C ASN A 82 -9.06 -2.04 11.33
N MET A 83 -7.90 -2.10 10.66
CA MET A 83 -7.67 -3.02 9.54
C MET A 83 -7.78 -4.47 9.98
N LEU A 84 -7.10 -4.84 11.06
CA LEU A 84 -7.13 -6.22 11.60
C LEU A 84 -8.53 -6.65 12.04
N SER A 85 -9.33 -5.72 12.57
CA SER A 85 -10.73 -5.99 12.93
C SER A 85 -11.55 -6.43 11.72
N ILE A 86 -11.39 -5.75 10.57
CA ILE A 86 -12.05 -6.10 9.31
C ILE A 86 -11.52 -7.45 8.79
N ALA A 87 -10.20 -7.67 8.87
CA ALA A 87 -9.59 -8.93 8.46
C ALA A 87 -10.16 -10.13 9.25
N ARG A 88 -10.23 -10.01 10.58
CA ARG A 88 -10.78 -11.05 11.47
C ARG A 88 -12.27 -11.34 11.23
N ALA A 89 -13.03 -10.38 10.73
CA ALA A 89 -14.46 -10.56 10.44
C ALA A 89 -14.73 -11.53 9.28
N LYS A 90 -13.78 -11.76 8.39
CA LYS A 90 -13.90 -12.61 7.18
C LYS A 90 -13.85 -14.12 7.42
N LYS A 91 -13.54 -14.60 8.62
CA LYS A 91 -13.73 -15.98 9.17
C LYS A 91 -13.13 -17.16 8.38
N ASP A 92 -12.00 -17.02 7.72
CA ASP A 92 -11.27 -18.18 7.22
C ASP A 92 -10.61 -18.97 8.36
N LYS A 93 -10.77 -20.31 8.36
CA LYS A 93 -10.38 -21.16 9.50
C LYS A 93 -8.87 -21.31 9.66
N ASN A 94 -8.10 -21.15 8.59
CA ASN A 94 -6.65 -21.31 8.59
C ASN A 94 -5.89 -19.99 8.45
N VAL A 95 -6.53 -18.87 8.88
CA VAL A 95 -5.90 -17.55 8.95
C VAL A 95 -5.95 -17.04 10.37
N GLN A 96 -4.86 -16.46 10.83
CA GLN A 96 -4.77 -15.72 12.10
C GLN A 96 -4.19 -14.34 11.85
N PHE A 97 -4.55 -13.37 12.72
CA PHE A 97 -4.11 -11.99 12.59
C PHE A 97 -3.55 -11.47 13.90
N LEU A 98 -2.40 -10.78 13.85
CA LEU A 98 -1.68 -10.28 15.00
C LEU A 98 -1.20 -8.85 14.78
N GLY A 99 -1.37 -7.99 15.80
CA GLY A 99 -0.78 -6.65 15.82
C GLY A 99 0.73 -6.74 16.00
N MET A 100 1.52 -6.39 14.98
CA MET A 100 2.98 -6.54 15.00
C MET A 100 3.64 -5.65 13.94
N ALA A 101 4.80 -5.05 14.31
CA ALA A 101 5.66 -4.35 13.36
C ALA A 101 6.47 -5.34 12.52
N ALA A 102 6.63 -5.00 11.24
CA ALA A 102 7.36 -5.84 10.27
C ALA A 102 8.87 -5.91 10.56
N GLU A 103 9.40 -4.89 11.21
CA GLU A 103 10.82 -4.73 11.55
C GLU A 103 11.27 -5.60 12.74
N HIS A 104 10.32 -6.20 13.48
CA HIS A 104 10.60 -7.00 14.68
C HIS A 104 9.63 -8.18 14.79
N LEU A 105 9.89 -9.23 14.00
CA LEU A 105 9.04 -10.41 13.96
C LEU A 105 9.34 -11.37 15.13
N VAL A 106 8.33 -11.72 15.92
CA VAL A 106 8.48 -12.67 17.04
C VAL A 106 8.61 -14.14 16.60
N PHE A 107 8.54 -14.40 15.31
CA PHE A 107 8.64 -15.75 14.75
C PHE A 107 10.09 -16.24 14.73
N ARG A 108 10.24 -17.57 14.86
CA ARG A 108 11.55 -18.22 14.74
C ARG A 108 12.08 -18.11 13.30
N PRO A 109 13.40 -18.17 13.10
CA PRO A 109 13.96 -18.38 11.76
C PRO A 109 13.33 -19.59 11.09
N ASP A 110 13.32 -19.62 9.76
CA ASP A 110 12.91 -20.76 8.93
C ASP A 110 11.51 -21.32 9.26
N THR A 111 10.56 -20.40 9.55
CA THR A 111 9.18 -20.77 9.91
C THR A 111 8.24 -20.82 8.71
N PHE A 112 8.42 -19.93 7.73
CA PHE A 112 7.49 -19.72 6.62
C PHE A 112 8.07 -20.19 5.28
N ASP A 113 7.18 -20.68 4.41
CA ASP A 113 7.50 -21.06 3.03
C ASP A 113 7.33 -19.89 2.07
N LEU A 114 6.41 -18.96 2.41
CA LEU A 114 6.11 -17.77 1.63
C LEU A 114 5.91 -16.58 2.55
N VAL A 115 6.49 -15.44 2.19
CA VAL A 115 6.15 -14.12 2.74
C VAL A 115 5.49 -13.30 1.63
N THR A 116 4.39 -12.60 1.95
CA THR A 116 3.76 -11.62 1.07
C THR A 116 3.81 -10.22 1.69
N MET A 117 4.05 -9.19 0.87
CA MET A 117 3.97 -7.77 1.25
C MET A 117 3.17 -7.03 0.17
N GLY A 118 1.86 -6.96 0.34
CA GLY A 118 0.94 -6.28 -0.58
C GLY A 118 0.86 -4.79 -0.27
N GLU A 119 1.52 -3.94 -1.05
CA GLU A 119 1.50 -2.47 -0.92
C GLU A 119 1.99 -1.93 0.45
N ALA A 120 2.68 -2.75 1.26
CA ALA A 120 3.10 -2.41 2.61
C ALA A 120 4.47 -1.71 2.69
N LEU A 121 5.44 -2.15 1.89
CA LEU A 121 6.86 -1.80 2.05
C LEU A 121 7.14 -0.28 2.11
N THR A 122 6.38 0.55 1.37
CA THR A 122 6.55 2.00 1.34
C THR A 122 6.08 2.72 2.61
N TYR A 123 5.31 2.04 3.44
CA TYR A 123 4.74 2.58 4.67
C TYR A 123 5.49 2.16 5.93
N LEU A 124 6.41 1.20 5.84
CA LEU A 124 7.20 0.71 6.96
C LEU A 124 8.19 1.77 7.47
N ALA A 125 8.48 1.75 8.77
CA ALA A 125 9.45 2.67 9.37
C ALA A 125 10.87 2.41 8.84
N ASP A 126 11.25 1.14 8.79
CA ASP A 126 12.52 0.66 8.24
C ASP A 126 12.27 -0.52 7.28
N PRO A 127 12.09 -0.24 5.97
CA PRO A 127 11.89 -1.28 4.98
C PRO A 127 13.04 -2.28 4.88
N THR A 128 14.28 -1.85 5.16
CA THR A 128 15.45 -2.74 5.13
C THR A 128 15.37 -3.75 6.26
N ALA A 129 15.15 -3.30 7.50
CA ALA A 129 14.97 -4.19 8.64
C ALA A 129 13.80 -5.17 8.43
N ALA A 130 12.70 -4.72 7.82
CA ALA A 130 11.56 -5.59 7.51
C ALA A 130 11.90 -6.66 6.47
N LEU A 131 12.71 -6.34 5.46
CA LEU A 131 13.18 -7.32 4.46
C LEU A 131 14.16 -8.33 5.08
N ASP A 132 15.04 -7.87 5.99
CA ASP A 132 15.96 -8.74 6.74
C ASP A 132 15.20 -9.72 7.63
N GLU A 133 14.14 -9.25 8.33
CA GLU A 133 13.26 -10.09 9.12
C GLU A 133 12.47 -11.08 8.25
N ALA A 134 11.95 -10.63 7.10
CA ALA A 134 11.29 -11.53 6.15
C ALA A 134 12.25 -12.62 5.64
N HIS A 135 13.51 -12.25 5.34
CA HIS A 135 14.53 -13.22 4.96
C HIS A 135 14.84 -14.19 6.10
N ARG A 136 14.96 -13.71 7.33
CA ARG A 136 15.24 -14.54 8.51
C ARG A 136 14.15 -15.58 8.75
N VAL A 137 12.88 -15.20 8.67
CA VAL A 137 11.75 -16.09 8.98
C VAL A 137 11.38 -17.04 7.86
N LEU A 138 11.81 -16.78 6.62
CA LEU A 138 11.67 -17.68 5.49
C LEU A 138 12.59 -18.89 5.63
N ARG A 139 12.12 -20.07 5.24
CA ARG A 139 12.93 -21.29 5.09
C ARG A 139 13.87 -21.16 3.90
N ALA A 140 14.96 -21.93 3.90
CA ALA A 140 15.78 -22.11 2.71
C ALA A 140 14.89 -22.60 1.54
N GLY A 141 15.03 -21.98 0.38
CA GLY A 141 14.16 -22.22 -0.78
C GLY A 141 12.79 -21.54 -0.72
N GLY A 142 12.42 -20.93 0.41
CA GLY A 142 11.23 -20.11 0.55
C GLY A 142 11.29 -18.83 -0.30
N ARG A 143 10.17 -18.15 -0.46
CA ARG A 143 10.07 -16.99 -1.35
C ARG A 143 9.31 -15.83 -0.75
N ILE A 144 9.62 -14.63 -1.22
CA ILE A 144 8.88 -13.41 -0.92
C ILE A 144 8.24 -12.86 -2.19
N ALA A 145 6.98 -12.44 -2.10
CA ALA A 145 6.26 -11.73 -3.15
C ALA A 145 5.84 -10.34 -2.64
N ILE A 146 6.19 -9.30 -3.40
CA ILE A 146 5.96 -7.90 -3.01
C ILE A 146 5.21 -7.18 -4.13
N SER A 147 4.23 -6.35 -3.78
CA SER A 147 3.72 -5.31 -4.65
C SER A 147 3.93 -3.92 -4.04
N ILE A 148 4.30 -2.95 -4.87
CA ILE A 148 4.51 -1.55 -4.49
C ILE A 148 3.82 -0.65 -5.50
N GLN A 149 3.09 0.35 -5.02
CA GLN A 149 2.56 1.41 -5.88
C GLN A 149 3.71 2.29 -6.40
N ARG A 150 3.76 2.46 -7.71
CA ARG A 150 4.70 3.34 -8.40
C ARG A 150 4.12 4.74 -8.49
N ARG A 151 4.73 5.69 -7.79
CA ARG A 151 4.22 7.06 -7.67
C ARG A 151 4.72 8.03 -8.75
N SER A 152 5.65 7.60 -9.58
CA SER A 152 6.27 8.43 -10.62
C SER A 152 5.43 8.60 -11.89
N LEU A 153 4.30 7.90 -11.99
CA LEU A 153 3.46 7.90 -13.17
C LEU A 153 2.03 8.35 -12.79
N ASN A 154 1.82 9.66 -12.70
CA ASN A 154 0.49 10.24 -12.54
C ASN A 154 -0.11 10.60 -13.91
N THR A 155 -1.44 10.60 -14.00
CA THR A 155 -2.14 11.26 -15.11
C THR A 155 -2.03 12.78 -14.97
N GLN A 156 -2.26 13.51 -16.06
CA GLN A 156 -2.30 14.98 -16.02
C GLN A 156 -3.39 15.46 -15.03
N ALA A 157 -4.53 14.78 -14.98
CA ALA A 157 -5.59 15.06 -14.02
C ALA A 157 -5.11 14.91 -12.55
N GLN A 158 -4.33 13.87 -12.24
CA GLN A 158 -3.75 13.68 -10.91
C GLN A 158 -2.75 14.79 -10.56
N GLU A 159 -1.94 15.22 -11.51
CA GLU A 159 -1.00 16.34 -11.31
C GLU A 159 -1.72 17.65 -11.05
N LEU A 160 -2.77 17.97 -11.83
CA LEU A 160 -3.60 19.15 -11.64
C LEU A 160 -4.27 19.18 -10.25
N PHE A 161 -4.76 18.03 -9.77
CA PHE A 161 -5.29 17.93 -8.42
C PHE A 161 -4.27 18.33 -7.34
N PHE A 162 -3.04 17.82 -7.42
CA PHE A 162 -2.02 18.19 -6.44
C PHE A 162 -1.58 19.66 -6.57
N GLN A 163 -1.63 20.21 -7.80
CA GLN A 163 -1.40 21.65 -8.02
C GLN A 163 -2.50 22.51 -7.40
N ALA A 164 -3.76 22.09 -7.42
CA ALA A 164 -4.87 22.78 -6.77
C ALA A 164 -4.81 22.64 -5.23
N LEU A 165 -4.49 21.48 -4.71
CA LEU A 165 -4.42 21.19 -3.28
C LEU A 165 -3.28 21.93 -2.57
N ALA A 166 -2.11 22.08 -3.18
CA ALA A 166 -0.92 22.61 -2.55
C ALA A 166 -1.02 24.10 -2.10
N PRO A 167 -1.63 25.04 -2.86
CA PRO A 167 -1.86 26.41 -2.41
C PRO A 167 -2.84 26.50 -1.24
N LEU A 168 -3.92 25.70 -1.27
CA LEU A 168 -4.89 25.64 -0.18
C LEU A 168 -4.24 25.15 1.11
N ALA A 169 -3.46 24.08 1.05
CA ALA A 169 -2.72 23.57 2.20
C ALA A 169 -1.79 24.62 2.80
N ARG A 170 -1.04 25.37 1.98
CA ARG A 170 -0.15 26.44 2.43
C ARG A 170 -0.91 27.62 3.06
N ARG A 171 -2.04 28.05 2.47
CA ARG A 171 -2.88 29.14 2.95
C ARG A 171 -3.44 28.84 4.35
N HIS A 172 -3.69 27.59 4.65
CA HIS A 172 -4.26 27.15 5.93
C HIS A 172 -3.21 26.64 6.93
N TYR A 173 -1.92 26.92 6.70
CA TYR A 173 -0.81 26.52 7.59
C TYR A 173 -0.82 25.04 7.94
N LEU A 174 -1.28 24.20 7.00
CA LEU A 174 -1.26 22.74 7.17
C LEU A 174 0.17 22.27 6.95
N ASP A 175 0.93 22.19 8.04
CA ASP A 175 2.26 21.58 8.02
C ASP A 175 2.09 20.07 8.01
N LEU A 176 2.63 19.43 7.00
CA LEU A 176 2.57 17.98 6.88
C LEU A 176 3.93 17.40 7.16
N PRO A 177 3.96 16.23 7.82
CA PRO A 177 5.20 15.47 7.93
C PRO A 177 5.84 15.34 6.55
N ARG A 178 7.09 15.77 6.43
CA ARG A 178 7.86 15.62 5.19
C ARG A 178 8.20 14.15 5.00
N TYR A 179 7.30 13.41 4.35
CA TYR A 179 7.68 12.11 3.80
C TYR A 179 8.87 12.32 2.88
N SER A 180 10.02 11.73 3.20
CA SER A 180 11.21 11.93 2.38
C SER A 180 10.94 11.46 0.96
N ASN A 181 11.35 12.26 -0.05
CA ASN A 181 11.31 11.87 -1.46
C ASN A 181 12.08 10.56 -1.74
N ALA A 182 12.98 10.14 -0.84
CA ALA A 182 13.69 8.88 -0.90
C ALA A 182 12.75 7.67 -1.00
N ARG A 183 11.57 7.72 -0.37
CA ARG A 183 10.58 6.63 -0.45
C ARG A 183 9.82 6.58 -1.78
N ALA A 184 9.77 7.67 -2.53
CA ALA A 184 9.16 7.65 -3.87
C ALA A 184 9.89 6.70 -4.82
N GLN A 185 11.17 6.44 -4.58
CA GLN A 185 12.00 5.56 -5.41
C GLN A 185 11.75 4.06 -5.15
N PHE A 186 11.16 3.68 -4.00
CA PHE A 186 10.90 2.27 -3.68
C PHE A 186 9.97 1.59 -4.69
N GLY A 187 9.09 2.35 -5.33
CA GLY A 187 8.23 1.86 -6.41
C GLY A 187 8.93 1.70 -7.77
N GLU A 188 10.22 2.05 -7.90
CA GLU A 188 10.94 1.83 -9.15
C GLU A 188 11.49 0.40 -9.21
N PRO A 189 11.34 -0.31 -10.36
CA PRO A 189 11.73 -1.72 -10.48
C PRO A 189 13.18 -2.00 -10.08
N TRP A 190 14.09 -1.11 -10.45
CA TRP A 190 15.52 -1.24 -10.12
C TRP A 190 15.81 -1.09 -8.64
N MET A 191 15.06 -0.20 -7.95
CA MET A 191 15.24 0.02 -6.51
C MET A 191 14.71 -1.17 -5.71
N LEU A 192 13.51 -1.68 -6.05
CA LEU A 192 12.96 -2.86 -5.41
C LEU A 192 13.87 -4.08 -5.58
N ARG A 193 14.41 -4.27 -6.80
CA ARG A 193 15.41 -5.32 -7.06
C ARG A 193 16.63 -5.16 -6.16
N LYS A 194 17.22 -3.97 -6.10
CA LYS A 194 18.38 -3.67 -5.29
C LYS A 194 18.14 -3.96 -3.80
N MET A 195 17.02 -3.51 -3.25
CA MET A 195 16.67 -3.74 -1.84
C MET A 195 16.54 -5.24 -1.52
N LEU A 196 15.93 -6.02 -2.41
CA LEU A 196 15.80 -7.46 -2.24
C LEU A 196 17.15 -8.18 -2.32
N GLU A 197 18.03 -7.77 -3.25
CA GLU A 197 19.38 -8.33 -3.40
C GLU A 197 20.25 -7.99 -2.16
N GLU A 198 20.15 -6.77 -1.64
CA GLU A 198 20.86 -6.35 -0.41
C GLU A 198 20.36 -7.11 0.83
N ALA A 199 19.09 -7.49 0.89
CA ALA A 199 18.53 -8.35 1.94
C ALA A 199 18.82 -9.86 1.74
N GLY A 200 19.64 -10.24 0.75
CA GLY A 200 20.09 -11.62 0.52
C GLY A 200 19.18 -12.47 -0.34
N PHE A 201 18.20 -11.89 -1.02
CA PHE A 201 17.32 -12.62 -1.91
C PHE A 201 17.88 -12.75 -3.33
N VAL A 202 17.57 -13.85 -4.01
CA VAL A 202 17.74 -14.01 -5.45
C VAL A 202 16.47 -13.54 -6.15
N VAL A 203 16.55 -12.41 -6.84
CA VAL A 203 15.40 -11.76 -7.45
C VAL A 203 15.05 -12.41 -8.78
N GLY A 204 13.82 -12.88 -8.88
CA GLY A 204 13.21 -13.44 -10.08
C GLY A 204 12.46 -12.39 -10.92
N PRO A 205 11.24 -12.70 -11.39
CA PRO A 205 10.45 -11.79 -12.17
C PRO A 205 10.12 -10.49 -11.42
N VAL A 206 10.31 -9.37 -12.12
CA VAL A 206 9.80 -8.04 -11.73
C VAL A 206 8.89 -7.57 -12.85
N THR A 207 7.63 -7.31 -12.54
CA THR A 207 6.59 -7.01 -13.55
C THR A 207 5.84 -5.72 -13.19
N ASP A 208 5.43 -4.98 -14.21
CA ASP A 208 4.57 -3.82 -14.05
C ASP A 208 3.09 -4.22 -14.17
N MET A 209 2.23 -3.52 -13.44
CA MET A 209 0.78 -3.60 -13.53
C MET A 209 0.21 -2.19 -13.50
N VAL A 210 -0.71 -1.89 -14.40
CA VAL A 210 -1.44 -0.62 -14.41
C VAL A 210 -2.92 -0.91 -14.21
N THR A 211 -3.55 -0.15 -13.33
CA THR A 211 -5.00 -0.13 -13.13
C THR A 211 -5.46 1.31 -13.20
N GLY A 212 -6.74 1.53 -13.47
CA GLY A 212 -7.25 2.88 -13.52
C GLY A 212 -8.75 2.93 -13.80
N GLY A 213 -9.25 4.13 -13.90
CA GLY A 213 -10.65 4.41 -14.14
C GLY A 213 -10.89 5.90 -14.31
N ARG A 214 -12.14 6.30 -14.13
CA ARG A 214 -12.58 7.68 -14.22
C ARG A 214 -13.67 7.93 -13.16
N THR A 215 -13.68 9.10 -12.56
CA THR A 215 -14.80 9.58 -11.76
C THR A 215 -15.67 10.53 -12.59
N SER A 216 -16.85 10.84 -12.08
CA SER A 216 -17.86 11.63 -12.84
C SER A 216 -17.75 13.14 -12.57
N ASN A 217 -17.11 13.54 -11.45
CA ASN A 217 -17.07 14.94 -11.00
C ASN A 217 -15.95 15.18 -9.99
N ALA A 218 -15.70 16.45 -9.66
CA ALA A 218 -14.64 16.86 -8.73
C ALA A 218 -14.82 16.32 -7.30
N ARG A 219 -16.05 16.12 -6.84
CA ARG A 219 -16.33 15.57 -5.51
C ARG A 219 -15.86 14.11 -5.40
N GLU A 220 -16.30 13.27 -6.34
CA GLU A 220 -15.86 11.87 -6.42
C GLU A 220 -14.36 11.75 -6.61
N TRP A 221 -13.78 12.67 -7.40
CA TRP A 221 -12.33 12.77 -7.58
C TRP A 221 -11.60 13.10 -6.28
N THR A 222 -12.09 14.08 -5.53
CA THR A 222 -11.50 14.48 -4.24
C THR A 222 -11.59 13.35 -3.22
N ASP A 223 -12.70 12.59 -3.18
CA ASP A 223 -12.84 11.41 -2.33
C ASP A 223 -11.86 10.30 -2.73
N LEU A 224 -11.72 10.05 -4.04
CA LEU A 224 -10.75 9.10 -4.57
C LEU A 224 -9.32 9.48 -4.17
N MET A 225 -8.96 10.74 -4.38
CA MET A 225 -7.61 11.23 -4.10
C MET A 225 -7.30 11.30 -2.61
N ALA A 226 -8.30 11.49 -1.74
CA ALA A 226 -8.15 11.36 -0.29
C ALA A 226 -7.70 9.96 0.12
N GLY A 227 -8.19 8.91 -0.54
CA GLY A 227 -7.78 7.53 -0.32
C GLY A 227 -6.41 7.15 -0.92
N ALA A 228 -5.80 8.01 -1.74
CA ALA A 228 -4.56 7.70 -2.46
C ALA A 228 -3.29 7.69 -1.57
N GLY A 229 -3.41 7.99 -0.30
CA GLY A 229 -2.30 7.90 0.67
C GLY A 229 -2.42 8.86 1.84
N PRO A 230 -1.53 8.72 2.85
CA PRO A 230 -1.63 9.48 4.10
C PRO A 230 -1.62 10.99 3.90
N ARG A 231 -0.79 11.50 2.99
CA ARG A 231 -0.64 12.96 2.79
C ARG A 231 -1.90 13.63 2.24
N PRO A 232 -2.48 13.21 1.09
CA PRO A 232 -3.73 13.80 0.62
C PRO A 232 -4.88 13.60 1.61
N TYR A 233 -4.97 12.43 2.27
CA TYR A 233 -5.96 12.16 3.30
C TYR A 233 -5.93 13.21 4.43
N THR A 234 -4.77 13.42 5.02
CA THR A 234 -4.61 14.36 6.14
C THR A 234 -4.93 15.79 5.73
N LEU A 235 -4.46 16.22 4.54
CA LEU A 235 -4.74 17.55 4.02
C LEU A 235 -6.23 17.77 3.81
N ILE A 236 -6.90 16.87 3.11
CA ILE A 236 -8.31 16.99 2.78
C ILE A 236 -9.17 16.94 4.05
N LYS A 237 -8.82 16.06 5.00
CA LYS A 237 -9.48 15.98 6.30
C LYS A 237 -9.33 17.28 7.11
N ALA A 238 -8.14 17.85 7.11
CA ALA A 238 -7.84 19.09 7.86
C ALA A 238 -8.47 20.35 7.25
N LEU A 239 -8.72 20.37 5.94
CA LEU A 239 -9.38 21.49 5.27
C LEU A 239 -10.80 21.76 5.79
N GLY A 240 -11.54 20.71 6.19
CA GLY A 240 -12.93 20.82 6.59
C GLY A 240 -13.89 21.14 5.43
N PRO A 241 -15.21 21.18 5.66
CA PRO A 241 -16.20 21.24 4.59
C PRO A 241 -16.13 22.49 3.71
N ARG A 242 -15.84 23.65 4.30
CA ARG A 242 -15.78 24.94 3.57
C ARG A 242 -14.68 24.95 2.51
N TYR A 243 -13.49 24.58 2.91
CA TYR A 243 -12.32 24.62 2.01
C TYR A 243 -12.27 23.40 1.09
N ARG A 244 -12.97 22.33 1.44
CA ARG A 244 -13.21 21.23 0.55
C ARG A 244 -14.03 21.65 -0.67
N ASN A 245 -15.10 22.43 -0.49
CA ASN A 245 -15.88 22.99 -1.62
C ASN A 245 -15.03 23.90 -2.50
N GLU A 246 -14.11 24.70 -1.91
CA GLU A 246 -13.15 25.53 -2.66
C GLU A 246 -12.22 24.65 -3.50
N LEU A 247 -11.67 23.57 -2.91
CA LEU A 247 -10.83 22.60 -3.63
C LEU A 247 -11.59 21.93 -4.79
N GLU A 248 -12.83 21.49 -4.55
CA GLU A 248 -13.66 20.85 -5.57
C GLU A 248 -13.94 21.80 -6.76
N ALA A 249 -14.16 23.08 -6.49
CA ALA A 249 -14.36 24.10 -7.54
C ALA A 249 -13.04 24.35 -8.34
N GLU A 250 -11.90 24.42 -7.67
CA GLU A 250 -10.60 24.57 -8.34
C GLU A 250 -10.25 23.34 -9.18
N VAL A 251 -10.56 22.13 -8.68
CA VAL A 251 -10.39 20.86 -9.41
C VAL A 251 -11.28 20.83 -10.65
N GLU A 252 -12.55 21.22 -10.54
CA GLU A 252 -13.46 21.28 -11.69
C GLU A 252 -12.93 22.21 -12.79
N ALA A 253 -12.48 23.42 -12.39
CA ALA A 253 -11.89 24.38 -13.31
C ALA A 253 -10.61 23.84 -13.97
N ALA A 254 -9.75 23.18 -13.20
CA ALA A 254 -8.52 22.58 -13.70
C ALA A 254 -8.81 21.45 -14.69
N MET A 255 -9.79 20.58 -14.42
CA MET A 255 -10.20 19.51 -15.33
C MET A 255 -10.79 20.05 -16.63
N ALA A 256 -11.57 21.13 -16.56
CA ALA A 256 -12.09 21.80 -17.77
C ALA A 256 -10.97 22.38 -18.65
N SER A 257 -9.81 22.70 -18.09
CA SER A 257 -8.65 23.24 -18.83
C SER A 257 -7.89 22.21 -19.64
N LEU A 258 -8.14 20.89 -19.45
CA LEU A 258 -7.45 19.81 -20.15
C LEU A 258 -7.76 19.78 -21.66
N GLY A 259 -8.86 20.40 -22.09
CA GLY A 259 -9.26 20.46 -23.50
C GLY A 259 -9.81 19.15 -24.06
N ASP A 260 -9.52 18.01 -23.44
CA ASP A 260 -10.06 16.70 -23.75
C ASP A 260 -10.93 16.21 -22.58
N PRO A 261 -12.28 16.14 -22.78
CA PRO A 261 -13.18 15.65 -21.76
C PRO A 261 -12.90 14.20 -21.29
N ASP A 262 -12.26 13.39 -22.15
CA ASP A 262 -11.94 12.01 -21.82
C ASP A 262 -10.73 11.88 -20.87
N GLU A 263 -9.87 12.89 -20.82
CA GLU A 263 -8.76 12.97 -19.87
C GLU A 263 -9.19 13.57 -18.52
N ALA A 264 -10.31 14.32 -18.47
CA ALA A 264 -10.83 14.87 -17.23
C ALA A 264 -11.26 13.76 -16.28
N PHE A 265 -10.85 13.89 -15.01
CA PHE A 265 -11.13 12.92 -13.95
C PHE A 265 -10.64 11.49 -14.22
N ARG A 266 -9.74 11.31 -15.16
CA ARG A 266 -9.09 10.04 -15.44
C ARG A 266 -7.93 9.80 -14.49
N TYR A 267 -7.86 8.63 -13.88
CA TYR A 267 -6.75 8.23 -13.03
C TYR A 267 -6.18 6.89 -13.47
N HIS A 268 -4.91 6.71 -13.21
CA HIS A 268 -4.30 5.39 -13.20
C HIS A 268 -3.39 5.24 -11.98
N HIS A 269 -3.19 4.00 -11.61
CA HIS A 269 -2.21 3.61 -10.60
C HIS A 269 -1.33 2.52 -11.19
N SER A 270 -0.04 2.74 -11.11
CA SER A 270 0.97 1.80 -11.56
C SER A 270 1.57 1.08 -10.35
N TYR A 271 1.84 -0.20 -10.53
CA TYR A 271 2.43 -1.06 -9.50
C TYR A 271 3.60 -1.81 -10.08
N VAL A 272 4.58 -2.08 -9.23
CA VAL A 272 5.65 -3.04 -9.48
C VAL A 272 5.41 -4.24 -8.58
N LEU A 273 5.46 -5.44 -9.18
CA LEU A 273 5.37 -6.70 -8.46
C LEU A 273 6.68 -7.46 -8.65
N ALA A 274 7.22 -7.99 -7.56
CA ALA A 274 8.45 -8.77 -7.57
C ALA A 274 8.28 -10.10 -6.84
N LEU A 275 8.96 -11.14 -7.35
CA LEU A 275 9.13 -12.41 -6.69
C LEU A 275 10.63 -12.66 -6.49
N ALA A 276 11.02 -13.03 -5.27
CA ALA A 276 12.40 -13.36 -4.95
C ALA A 276 12.47 -14.57 -4.03
N LYS A 277 13.62 -15.28 -4.02
CA LYS A 277 13.82 -16.51 -3.25
C LYS A 277 14.94 -16.34 -2.25
N LYS A 278 14.77 -16.93 -1.06
CA LYS A 278 15.86 -17.21 -0.13
C LYS A 278 16.61 -18.45 -0.64
N GLN A 279 17.94 -18.37 -0.73
CA GLN A 279 18.79 -19.52 -1.05
C GLN A 279 18.95 -20.46 0.14
#